data_e5526f74932dabd3af5d4e45bff47a2d
#
_entry.id   e5526f74932dabd3af5d4e45bff47a2d
#
_cell.length_a   1.000
_cell.length_b   1.000
_cell.length_c   1.000
_cell.angle_alpha   90.00
_cell.angle_beta   90.00
_cell.angle_gamma   90.00
#
_symmetry.space_group_name_H-M   'P 1'
#
loop_
_entity.id
_entity.type
_entity.pdbx_description
1 polymer ?
#
loop_
_entity_poly.entity_id
_entity_poly.type
_entity_poly.pdbx_seq_one_letter_code
_entity_poly.pdbx_strand_id
1 'polypeptide(L)'
;MTSFADALDQEIVVLDGGLATQLEEQGHDLRDSLWSARLLRDEPDEIVAAHRAYVEAGADVAITASYHASYAGFANVGIGADEATRLLALSVDLARRAQPADRQTFVAGSVGLYGVVWADGTEYTGDYSRATDDDVAAEQRRRIRAMVDAEADLLAIETIPSGREAAILGELLTEVPGTESWVTFCCRDDHHLSDGTPISEAVRAVTRTGRVTAVGVNCTPPQHVESLLADARTATDLPLVVYPNWGRIWDGATYEWIEGTGVVEFPTDMLDGWYDAGARVIGGCCGIGPPGIAGVSAWRAARRSVAATNG
;
A
#
# COMPACT_ATOMS: atom_id res chain seq x y z
N MET A 1 -16.79 -16.63 3.86
CA MET A 1 -16.28 -15.27 3.62
C MET A 1 -16.01 -15.17 2.14
N THR A 2 -16.36 -14.06 1.52
CA THR A 2 -16.04 -13.76 0.13
C THR A 2 -14.53 -13.53 0.02
N SER A 3 -13.85 -14.06 -1.01
CA SER A 3 -12.43 -13.78 -1.24
C SER A 3 -12.22 -12.32 -1.69
N PHE A 4 -10.99 -11.82 -1.66
CA PHE A 4 -10.70 -10.48 -2.16
C PHE A 4 -10.95 -10.38 -3.67
N ALA A 5 -10.59 -11.40 -4.44
CA ALA A 5 -10.90 -11.47 -5.88
C ALA A 5 -12.40 -11.43 -6.15
N ASP A 6 -13.22 -12.19 -5.39
CA ASP A 6 -14.67 -12.14 -5.52
C ASP A 6 -15.24 -10.74 -5.18
N ALA A 7 -14.63 -10.03 -4.23
CA ALA A 7 -15.04 -8.67 -3.88
C ALA A 7 -14.75 -7.70 -5.03
N LEU A 8 -13.60 -7.85 -5.72
CA LEU A 8 -13.23 -7.02 -6.88
C LEU A 8 -14.15 -7.19 -8.08
N ASP A 9 -14.72 -8.40 -8.24
CA ASP A 9 -15.69 -8.69 -9.32
C ASP A 9 -17.06 -8.04 -9.07
N GLN A 10 -17.39 -7.78 -7.81
CA GLN A 10 -18.69 -7.26 -7.42
C GLN A 10 -18.72 -5.76 -7.22
N GLU A 11 -17.65 -5.17 -6.70
CA GLU A 11 -17.64 -3.81 -6.19
C GLU A 11 -16.29 -3.12 -6.30
N ILE A 12 -16.31 -1.78 -6.12
CA ILE A 12 -15.11 -1.01 -5.81
C ILE A 12 -14.77 -1.27 -4.34
N VAL A 13 -13.54 -1.69 -4.09
CA VAL A 13 -12.98 -1.87 -2.75
C VAL A 13 -12.31 -0.56 -2.30
N VAL A 14 -12.70 -0.05 -1.14
CA VAL A 14 -12.09 1.15 -0.54
C VAL A 14 -10.96 0.74 0.39
N LEU A 15 -9.74 1.23 0.14
CA LEU A 15 -8.61 1.06 1.06
C LEU A 15 -8.65 2.11 2.17
N ASP A 16 -7.83 1.88 3.18
CA ASP A 16 -7.48 2.89 4.17
C ASP A 16 -6.59 4.01 3.57
N GLY A 17 -6.10 4.88 4.43
CA GLY A 17 -5.21 5.98 4.10
C GLY A 17 -3.82 5.84 4.73
N GLY A 18 -3.12 6.96 4.85
CA GLY A 18 -1.78 6.98 5.44
C GLY A 18 -1.80 6.68 6.95
N LEU A 19 -1.39 5.47 7.35
CA LEU A 19 -1.34 5.10 8.77
C LEU A 19 -0.48 6.07 9.58
N ALA A 20 0.68 6.46 9.06
CA ALA A 20 1.54 7.46 9.67
C ALA A 20 0.81 8.80 9.84
N THR A 21 0.07 9.24 8.82
CA THR A 21 -0.72 10.48 8.88
C THR A 21 -1.71 10.47 10.05
N GLN A 22 -2.42 9.35 10.23
CA GLN A 22 -3.39 9.23 11.32
C GLN A 22 -2.71 9.18 12.71
N LEU A 23 -1.57 8.50 12.82
CA LEU A 23 -0.80 8.44 14.06
C LEU A 23 -0.20 9.81 14.44
N GLU A 24 0.25 10.61 13.45
CA GLU A 24 0.69 12.00 13.68
C GLU A 24 -0.46 12.89 14.14
N GLU A 25 -1.67 12.73 13.59
CA GLU A 25 -2.87 13.43 14.05
C GLU A 25 -3.26 13.03 15.48
N GLN A 26 -2.97 11.79 15.89
CA GLN A 26 -3.12 11.31 17.27
C GLN A 26 -2.03 11.87 18.20
N GLY A 27 -1.03 12.59 17.68
CA GLY A 27 0.04 13.25 18.44
C GLY A 27 1.33 12.46 18.59
N HIS A 28 1.50 11.37 17.85
CA HIS A 28 2.74 10.56 17.88
C HIS A 28 3.84 11.20 17.04
N ASP A 29 5.06 11.23 17.57
CA ASP A 29 6.26 11.61 16.81
C ASP A 29 6.82 10.39 16.05
N LEU A 30 6.77 10.45 14.72
CA LEU A 30 7.20 9.37 13.82
C LEU A 30 8.55 9.63 13.15
N ARG A 31 9.33 10.61 13.62
CA ARG A 31 10.64 10.97 13.02
C ARG A 31 11.76 9.94 13.28
N ASP A 32 11.45 8.85 13.93
CA ASP A 32 12.36 7.71 14.12
C ASP A 32 12.23 6.74 12.93
N SER A 33 13.35 6.29 12.38
CA SER A 33 13.41 5.34 11.25
C SER A 33 12.68 4.01 11.49
N LEU A 34 12.39 3.68 12.75
CA LEU A 34 11.67 2.47 13.15
C LEU A 34 10.44 2.77 14.01
N TRP A 35 9.82 3.94 13.77
CA TRP A 35 8.61 4.37 14.51
C TRP A 35 7.53 3.28 14.58
N SER A 36 7.31 2.53 13.47
CA SER A 36 6.33 1.45 13.44
C SER A 36 6.69 0.32 14.40
N ALA A 37 7.98 -0.08 14.48
CA ALA A 37 8.42 -1.08 15.43
C ALA A 37 8.26 -0.62 16.88
N ARG A 38 8.56 0.64 17.17
CA ARG A 38 8.37 1.22 18.49
C ARG A 38 6.91 1.20 18.90
N LEU A 39 6.02 1.70 18.05
CA LEU A 39 4.58 1.72 18.34
C LEU A 39 3.97 0.32 18.41
N LEU A 40 4.38 -0.60 17.53
CA LEU A 40 3.95 -2.00 17.61
C LEU A 40 4.29 -2.63 18.96
N ARG A 41 5.44 -2.30 19.54
CA ARG A 41 5.88 -2.84 20.82
C ARG A 41 5.31 -2.11 22.03
N ASP A 42 5.35 -0.78 22.00
CA ASP A 42 5.17 0.07 23.19
C ASP A 42 3.76 0.63 23.29
N GLU A 43 3.07 0.87 22.15
CA GLU A 43 1.78 1.53 22.08
C GLU A 43 0.83 0.88 21.05
N PRO A 44 0.59 -0.44 21.11
CA PRO A 44 -0.18 -1.17 20.10
C PRO A 44 -1.64 -0.71 19.98
N ASP A 45 -2.24 -0.22 21.05
CA ASP A 45 -3.64 0.23 21.03
C ASP A 45 -3.84 1.51 20.20
N GLU A 46 -2.79 2.34 20.04
CA GLU A 46 -2.82 3.50 19.15
C GLU A 46 -2.89 3.11 17.67
N ILE A 47 -2.20 2.02 17.31
CA ILE A 47 -2.30 1.44 15.97
C ILE A 47 -3.71 0.90 15.71
N VAL A 48 -4.33 0.24 16.69
CA VAL A 48 -5.74 -0.20 16.59
C VAL A 48 -6.67 0.99 16.41
N ALA A 49 -6.44 2.08 17.16
CA ALA A 49 -7.25 3.29 17.05
C ALA A 49 -7.11 3.94 15.65
N ALA A 50 -5.90 3.99 15.10
CA ALA A 50 -5.64 4.51 13.76
C ALA A 50 -6.34 3.67 12.67
N HIS A 51 -6.21 2.33 12.70
CA HIS A 51 -6.95 1.46 11.78
C HIS A 51 -8.46 1.63 11.91
N ARG A 52 -8.98 1.73 13.15
CA ARG A 52 -10.42 1.90 13.40
C ARG A 52 -10.95 3.19 12.79
N ALA A 53 -10.20 4.29 12.85
CA ALA A 53 -10.60 5.55 12.24
C ALA A 53 -10.84 5.43 10.73
N TYR A 54 -10.00 4.67 10.02
CA TYR A 54 -10.19 4.39 8.58
C TYR A 54 -11.37 3.44 8.31
N VAL A 55 -11.53 2.40 9.13
CA VAL A 55 -12.66 1.47 9.02
C VAL A 55 -13.98 2.20 9.23
N GLU A 56 -14.07 3.09 10.21
CA GLU A 56 -15.24 3.95 10.48
C GLU A 56 -15.48 4.96 9.34
N ALA A 57 -14.42 5.43 8.66
CA ALA A 57 -14.51 6.25 7.45
C ALA A 57 -15.01 5.47 6.21
N GLY A 58 -15.14 4.14 6.30
CA GLY A 58 -15.70 3.30 5.25
C GLY A 58 -14.68 2.48 4.46
N ALA A 59 -13.44 2.36 4.93
CA ALA A 59 -12.45 1.47 4.36
C ALA A 59 -12.90 0.00 4.50
N ASP A 60 -12.76 -0.78 3.42
CA ASP A 60 -13.02 -2.22 3.38
C ASP A 60 -11.75 -3.03 3.66
N VAL A 61 -10.59 -2.41 3.55
CA VAL A 61 -9.28 -3.03 3.79
C VAL A 61 -8.48 -2.18 4.76
N ALA A 62 -7.87 -2.83 5.75
CA ALA A 62 -6.85 -2.25 6.61
C ALA A 62 -5.48 -2.82 6.22
N ILE A 63 -4.56 -1.94 5.81
CA ILE A 63 -3.17 -2.30 5.49
C ILE A 63 -2.35 -2.28 6.79
N THR A 64 -1.67 -3.38 7.11
CA THR A 64 -1.00 -3.54 8.40
C THR A 64 0.15 -2.55 8.64
N ALA A 65 0.46 -2.23 9.90
CA ALA A 65 1.54 -1.33 10.33
C ALA A 65 2.94 -1.95 10.14
N SER A 66 3.19 -2.64 9.03
CA SER A 66 4.42 -3.39 8.78
C SER A 66 5.25 -2.90 7.58
N TYR A 67 4.88 -1.79 6.95
CA TYR A 67 5.59 -1.25 5.79
C TYR A 67 7.10 -1.10 6.02
N HIS A 68 7.52 -0.44 7.10
CA HIS A 68 8.93 -0.27 7.47
C HIS A 68 9.50 -1.47 8.24
N ALA A 69 8.69 -2.45 8.60
CA ALA A 69 9.12 -3.60 9.37
C ALA A 69 9.91 -4.57 8.49
N SER A 70 11.23 -4.60 8.66
CA SER A 70 12.15 -5.48 7.96
C SER A 70 13.07 -6.19 8.94
N TYR A 71 13.48 -7.41 8.64
CA TYR A 71 14.37 -8.16 9.53
C TYR A 71 15.73 -7.49 9.66
N ALA A 72 16.25 -6.95 8.57
CA ALA A 72 17.51 -6.23 8.58
C ALA A 72 17.39 -4.89 9.34
N GLY A 73 16.30 -4.13 9.14
CA GLY A 73 16.03 -2.90 9.89
C GLY A 73 15.89 -3.14 11.38
N PHE A 74 15.17 -4.19 11.79
CA PHE A 74 15.05 -4.59 13.19
C PHE A 74 16.38 -5.01 13.79
N ALA A 75 17.21 -5.75 13.05
CA ALA A 75 18.54 -6.15 13.51
C ALA A 75 19.46 -4.94 13.76
N ASN A 76 19.35 -3.88 12.98
CA ASN A 76 20.12 -2.64 13.14
C ASN A 76 19.85 -1.94 14.50
N VAL A 77 18.69 -2.19 15.11
CA VAL A 77 18.32 -1.67 16.45
C VAL A 77 18.31 -2.75 17.53
N GLY A 78 18.92 -3.89 17.26
CA GLY A 78 19.11 -4.96 18.24
C GLY A 78 17.90 -5.87 18.47
N ILE A 79 16.89 -5.81 17.59
CA ILE A 79 15.73 -6.71 17.63
C ILE A 79 16.08 -7.98 16.85
N GLY A 80 16.05 -9.14 17.53
CA GLY A 80 16.35 -10.43 16.92
C GLY A 80 15.25 -10.93 15.98
N ALA A 81 15.58 -11.92 15.16
CA ALA A 81 14.68 -12.43 14.11
C ALA A 81 13.33 -12.96 14.64
N ASP A 82 13.33 -13.66 15.76
CA ASP A 82 12.10 -14.22 16.37
C ASP A 82 11.18 -13.09 16.85
N GLU A 83 11.75 -12.06 17.46
CA GLU A 83 11.01 -10.88 17.88
C GLU A 83 10.50 -10.08 16.68
N ALA A 84 11.29 -9.93 15.62
CA ALA A 84 10.87 -9.30 14.37
C ALA A 84 9.66 -10.05 13.77
N THR A 85 9.70 -11.39 13.73
CA THR A 85 8.56 -12.20 13.26
C THR A 85 7.33 -11.97 14.13
N ARG A 86 7.50 -11.91 15.46
CA ARG A 86 6.40 -11.65 16.39
C ARG A 86 5.78 -10.26 16.19
N LEU A 87 6.59 -9.23 15.94
CA LEU A 87 6.10 -7.87 15.67
C LEU A 87 5.36 -7.78 14.33
N LEU A 88 5.86 -8.47 13.30
CA LEU A 88 5.17 -8.59 12.02
C LEU A 88 3.80 -9.26 12.19
N ALA A 89 3.72 -10.37 12.92
CA ALA A 89 2.45 -11.05 13.21
C ALA A 89 1.51 -10.16 14.05
N LEU A 90 2.06 -9.43 15.03
CA LEU A 90 1.27 -8.48 15.84
C LEU A 90 0.62 -7.40 14.98
N SER A 91 1.28 -6.91 13.93
CA SER A 91 0.68 -5.90 13.02
C SER A 91 -0.60 -6.40 12.36
N VAL A 92 -0.67 -7.69 12.01
CA VAL A 92 -1.88 -8.33 11.46
C VAL A 92 -2.97 -8.41 12.51
N ASP A 93 -2.64 -8.84 13.74
CA ASP A 93 -3.60 -8.92 14.86
C ASP A 93 -4.21 -7.55 15.19
N LEU A 94 -3.38 -6.49 15.22
CA LEU A 94 -3.86 -5.13 15.52
C LEU A 94 -4.81 -4.60 14.44
N ALA A 95 -4.53 -4.82 13.17
CA ALA A 95 -5.44 -4.48 12.08
C ALA A 95 -6.76 -5.27 12.20
N ARG A 96 -6.68 -6.56 12.54
CA ARG A 96 -7.87 -7.42 12.73
C ARG A 96 -8.73 -6.96 13.92
N ARG A 97 -8.12 -6.50 15.02
CA ARG A 97 -8.85 -5.94 16.19
C ARG A 97 -9.61 -4.64 15.87
N ALA A 98 -9.26 -3.94 14.81
CA ALA A 98 -9.94 -2.73 14.36
C ALA A 98 -11.16 -3.01 13.48
N GLN A 99 -11.33 -4.24 12.98
CA GLN A 99 -12.40 -4.59 12.06
C GLN A 99 -13.78 -4.51 12.72
N PRO A 100 -14.84 -4.08 11.96
CA PRO A 100 -16.19 -4.00 12.45
C PRO A 100 -16.82 -5.40 12.52
N ALA A 101 -17.77 -5.60 13.43
CA ALA A 101 -18.45 -6.89 13.59
C ALA A 101 -19.63 -7.10 12.61
N ASP A 102 -20.09 -6.05 11.96
CA ASP A 102 -21.34 -6.01 11.18
C ASP A 102 -21.16 -6.03 9.66
N ARG A 103 -19.91 -5.93 9.18
CA ARG A 103 -19.59 -6.05 7.76
C ARG A 103 -18.26 -6.76 7.54
N GLN A 104 -18.10 -7.38 6.38
CA GLN A 104 -16.83 -7.98 5.99
C GLN A 104 -15.83 -6.87 5.63
N THR A 105 -14.61 -6.99 6.17
CA THR A 105 -13.43 -6.21 5.83
C THR A 105 -12.24 -7.15 5.71
N PHE A 106 -11.16 -6.69 5.08
CA PHE A 106 -9.95 -7.46 4.87
C PHE A 106 -8.76 -6.86 5.63
N VAL A 107 -7.84 -7.70 6.05
CA VAL A 107 -6.51 -7.31 6.54
C VAL A 107 -5.48 -7.63 5.48
N ALA A 108 -4.84 -6.60 4.92
CA ALA A 108 -3.78 -6.74 3.95
C ALA A 108 -2.41 -6.62 4.62
N GLY A 109 -1.64 -7.72 4.59
CA GLY A 109 -0.29 -7.76 5.15
C GLY A 109 0.66 -6.91 4.31
N SER A 110 1.10 -5.76 4.84
CA SER A 110 2.01 -4.84 4.14
C SER A 110 3.41 -5.42 4.04
N VAL A 111 3.91 -5.49 2.81
CA VAL A 111 5.29 -5.80 2.45
C VAL A 111 5.81 -4.64 1.61
N GLY A 112 6.46 -3.66 2.24
CA GLY A 112 7.06 -2.51 1.55
C GLY A 112 8.31 -2.91 0.77
N LEU A 113 8.86 -1.95 0.01
CA LEU A 113 10.08 -2.14 -0.78
C LEU A 113 11.25 -2.67 0.08
N TYR A 114 12.23 -3.30 -0.58
CA TYR A 114 13.48 -3.73 0.09
C TYR A 114 14.23 -2.54 0.72
N GLY A 115 14.23 -1.37 0.06
CA GLY A 115 14.98 -0.18 0.48
C GLY A 115 14.63 0.37 1.87
N VAL A 116 13.51 -0.05 2.49
CA VAL A 116 13.18 0.30 3.89
C VAL A 116 14.29 -0.12 4.88
N VAL A 117 15.14 -1.09 4.52
CA VAL A 117 16.31 -1.52 5.28
C VAL A 117 17.29 -0.37 5.52
N TRP A 118 17.36 0.59 4.61
CA TRP A 118 18.28 1.73 4.67
C TRP A 118 17.66 3.00 5.25
N ALA A 119 16.34 3.13 5.21
CA ALA A 119 15.58 4.28 5.72
C ALA A 119 16.10 5.64 5.17
N ASP A 120 16.40 5.70 3.87
CA ASP A 120 17.07 6.84 3.21
C ASP A 120 16.33 7.43 2.01
N GLY A 121 15.05 7.09 1.83
CA GLY A 121 14.24 7.57 0.73
C GLY A 121 14.45 6.80 -0.58
N THR A 122 14.93 5.56 -0.51
CA THR A 122 15.13 4.68 -1.68
C THR A 122 13.82 4.50 -2.48
N GLU A 123 12.65 4.64 -1.87
CA GLU A 123 11.35 4.63 -2.56
C GLU A 123 11.24 5.69 -3.66
N TYR A 124 11.95 6.80 -3.55
CA TYR A 124 11.95 7.89 -4.53
C TYR A 124 13.08 7.80 -5.56
N THR A 125 14.06 6.94 -5.34
CA THR A 125 15.21 6.79 -6.24
C THR A 125 15.26 5.44 -6.94
N GLY A 126 14.78 4.38 -6.29
CA GLY A 126 14.90 3.01 -6.76
C GLY A 126 16.34 2.51 -6.84
N ASP A 127 17.30 3.18 -6.17
CA ASP A 127 18.72 2.81 -6.22
C ASP A 127 19.02 1.61 -5.31
N TYR A 128 19.12 0.45 -5.93
CA TYR A 128 19.49 -0.82 -5.28
C TYR A 128 20.93 -1.25 -5.57
N SER A 129 21.81 -0.32 -5.91
CA SER A 129 23.23 -0.60 -6.21
C SER A 129 23.97 -1.24 -5.03
N ARG A 130 23.48 -1.09 -3.80
CA ARG A 130 24.04 -1.63 -2.55
C ARG A 130 23.58 -3.05 -2.20
N ALA A 131 22.67 -3.65 -2.98
CA ALA A 131 22.09 -4.96 -2.71
C ALA A 131 22.20 -5.89 -3.91
N THR A 132 22.42 -7.17 -3.65
CA THR A 132 22.29 -8.21 -4.66
C THR A 132 20.85 -8.66 -4.83
N ASP A 133 20.52 -9.38 -5.91
CA ASP A 133 19.18 -9.99 -6.07
C ASP A 133 18.87 -10.99 -4.94
N ASP A 134 19.89 -11.71 -4.47
CA ASP A 134 19.75 -12.66 -3.38
C ASP A 134 19.42 -11.94 -2.05
N ASP A 135 20.00 -10.78 -1.78
CA ASP A 135 19.68 -9.98 -0.58
C ASP A 135 18.21 -9.52 -0.63
N VAL A 136 17.78 -8.96 -1.76
CA VAL A 136 16.38 -8.53 -1.97
C VAL A 136 15.44 -9.71 -1.82
N ALA A 137 15.72 -10.82 -2.52
CA ALA A 137 14.88 -12.00 -2.47
C ALA A 137 14.79 -12.62 -1.07
N ALA A 138 15.92 -12.67 -0.33
CA ALA A 138 15.95 -13.25 1.01
C ALA A 138 15.11 -12.43 2.01
N GLU A 139 15.23 -11.10 2.00
CA GLU A 139 14.47 -10.22 2.89
C GLU A 139 12.97 -10.27 2.55
N GLN A 140 12.60 -10.10 1.28
CA GLN A 140 11.21 -10.09 0.83
C GLN A 140 10.53 -11.44 1.08
N ARG A 141 11.22 -12.54 0.82
CA ARG A 141 10.69 -13.89 1.12
C ARG A 141 10.33 -14.05 2.60
N ARG A 142 11.18 -13.56 3.50
CA ARG A 142 10.92 -13.66 4.95
C ARG A 142 9.72 -12.82 5.35
N ARG A 143 9.60 -11.60 4.82
CA ARG A 143 8.46 -10.69 5.10
C ARG A 143 7.16 -11.26 4.56
N ILE A 144 7.14 -11.74 3.30
CA ILE A 144 5.98 -12.40 2.70
C ILE A 144 5.53 -13.59 3.56
N ARG A 145 6.45 -14.48 3.94
CA ARG A 145 6.12 -15.64 4.78
C ARG A 145 5.57 -15.23 6.15
N ALA A 146 6.16 -14.23 6.79
CA ALA A 146 5.67 -13.75 8.08
C ALA A 146 4.22 -13.25 8.02
N MET A 147 3.82 -12.56 6.94
CA MET A 147 2.43 -12.12 6.74
C MET A 147 1.48 -13.29 6.46
N VAL A 148 1.91 -14.25 5.65
CA VAL A 148 1.13 -15.47 5.36
C VAL A 148 0.95 -16.32 6.62
N ASP A 149 2.02 -16.53 7.38
CA ASP A 149 1.99 -17.32 8.62
C ASP A 149 1.15 -16.63 9.72
N ALA A 150 1.05 -15.30 9.68
CA ALA A 150 0.18 -14.50 10.54
C ALA A 150 -1.29 -14.47 10.07
N GLU A 151 -1.62 -15.21 9.00
CA GLU A 151 -2.98 -15.32 8.45
C GLU A 151 -3.57 -13.97 8.01
N ALA A 152 -2.75 -13.08 7.42
CA ALA A 152 -3.27 -11.93 6.68
C ALA A 152 -4.21 -12.42 5.56
N ASP A 153 -5.33 -11.73 5.33
CA ASP A 153 -6.32 -12.17 4.35
C ASP A 153 -5.77 -12.10 2.92
N LEU A 154 -4.83 -11.15 2.68
CA LEU A 154 -4.07 -11.00 1.45
C LEU A 154 -2.77 -10.23 1.71
N LEU A 155 -1.90 -10.12 0.70
CA LEU A 155 -0.67 -9.35 0.76
C LEU A 155 -0.82 -8.01 0.03
N ALA A 156 -0.43 -6.91 0.69
CA ALA A 156 -0.20 -5.61 0.10
C ALA A 156 1.31 -5.45 -0.15
N ILE A 157 1.77 -5.82 -1.34
CA ILE A 157 3.16 -5.57 -1.76
C ILE A 157 3.19 -4.17 -2.37
N GLU A 158 3.82 -3.21 -1.68
CA GLU A 158 3.54 -1.81 -1.95
C GLU A 158 4.77 -0.92 -2.04
N THR A 159 4.61 0.18 -2.78
CA THR A 159 5.62 1.22 -2.95
C THR A 159 6.89 0.70 -3.62
N ILE A 160 6.75 -0.25 -4.55
CA ILE A 160 7.89 -0.85 -5.24
C ILE A 160 8.45 0.13 -6.27
N PRO A 161 9.70 0.60 -6.09
CA PRO A 161 10.26 1.68 -6.90
C PRO A 161 11.08 1.17 -8.09
N SER A 162 11.25 -0.16 -8.23
CA SER A 162 12.22 -0.77 -9.13
C SER A 162 11.65 -1.94 -9.91
N GLY A 163 11.87 -1.93 -11.23
CA GLY A 163 11.54 -3.04 -12.11
C GLY A 163 12.30 -4.33 -11.77
N ARG A 164 13.53 -4.19 -11.25
CA ARG A 164 14.33 -5.30 -10.73
C ARG A 164 13.63 -5.99 -9.56
N GLU A 165 13.16 -5.25 -8.57
CA GLU A 165 12.43 -5.81 -7.43
C GLU A 165 11.08 -6.38 -7.85
N ALA A 166 10.36 -5.73 -8.78
CA ALA A 166 9.12 -6.25 -9.34
C ALA A 166 9.29 -7.67 -9.91
N ALA A 167 10.37 -7.91 -10.66
CA ALA A 167 10.65 -9.24 -11.21
C ALA A 167 10.93 -10.28 -10.12
N ILE A 168 11.70 -9.94 -9.08
CA ILE A 168 11.99 -10.80 -7.94
C ILE A 168 10.69 -11.16 -7.20
N LEU A 169 9.84 -10.17 -6.90
CA LEU A 169 8.57 -10.37 -6.20
C LEU A 169 7.63 -11.27 -6.98
N GLY A 170 7.55 -11.14 -8.31
CA GLY A 170 6.76 -12.02 -9.17
C GLY A 170 7.14 -13.51 -9.03
N GLU A 171 8.43 -13.82 -8.87
CA GLU A 171 8.90 -15.17 -8.61
C GLU A 171 8.59 -15.63 -7.17
N LEU A 172 8.82 -14.76 -6.17
CA LEU A 172 8.57 -15.08 -4.76
C LEU A 172 7.11 -15.43 -4.47
N LEU A 173 6.15 -14.77 -5.15
CA LEU A 173 4.73 -15.07 -4.99
C LEU A 173 4.34 -16.47 -5.45
N THR A 174 5.17 -17.15 -6.26
CA THR A 174 4.97 -18.57 -6.58
C THR A 174 5.19 -19.51 -5.40
N GLU A 175 5.93 -19.05 -4.37
CA GLU A 175 6.25 -19.85 -3.17
C GLU A 175 5.12 -19.86 -2.14
N VAL A 176 4.09 -18.98 -2.31
CA VAL A 176 2.92 -18.86 -1.43
C VAL A 176 1.61 -19.06 -2.23
N PRO A 177 1.42 -20.22 -2.83
CA PRO A 177 0.26 -20.48 -3.68
C PRO A 177 -1.04 -20.42 -2.86
N GLY A 178 -2.04 -19.75 -3.41
CA GLY A 178 -3.36 -19.58 -2.76
C GLY A 178 -3.47 -18.32 -1.89
N THR A 179 -2.39 -17.56 -1.71
CA THR A 179 -2.45 -16.23 -1.07
C THR A 179 -2.75 -15.18 -2.15
N GLU A 180 -3.82 -14.44 -1.95
CA GLU A 180 -4.16 -13.29 -2.80
C GLU A 180 -3.20 -12.13 -2.53
N SER A 181 -2.93 -11.31 -3.54
CA SER A 181 -2.02 -10.17 -3.39
C SER A 181 -2.28 -9.09 -4.41
N TRP A 182 -1.98 -7.86 -4.05
CA TRP A 182 -1.70 -6.85 -5.05
C TRP A 182 -0.22 -6.43 -5.02
N VAL A 183 0.24 -5.85 -6.12
CA VAL A 183 1.55 -5.18 -6.19
C VAL A 183 1.36 -3.76 -6.71
N THR A 184 1.87 -2.77 -5.96
CA THR A 184 1.80 -1.37 -6.35
C THR A 184 3.18 -0.72 -6.41
N PHE A 185 3.30 0.20 -7.34
CA PHE A 185 4.55 0.85 -7.68
C PHE A 185 4.58 2.31 -7.22
N CYS A 186 5.75 2.77 -6.80
CA CYS A 186 6.05 4.18 -6.59
C CYS A 186 6.69 4.74 -7.87
N CYS A 187 6.11 5.84 -8.38
CA CYS A 187 6.47 6.39 -9.68
C CYS A 187 6.95 7.83 -9.56
N ARG A 188 7.94 8.19 -10.38
CA ARG A 188 8.55 9.53 -10.41
C ARG A 188 7.87 10.51 -11.37
N ASP A 189 7.15 9.98 -12.37
CA ASP A 189 6.51 10.74 -13.44
C ASP A 189 5.31 9.96 -14.01
N ASP A 190 4.73 10.45 -15.11
CA ASP A 190 3.53 9.90 -15.77
C ASP A 190 3.70 8.48 -16.34
N HIS A 191 4.94 7.95 -16.42
CA HIS A 191 5.23 6.73 -17.17
C HIS A 191 6.18 5.76 -16.47
N HIS A 192 6.97 6.24 -15.49
CA HIS A 192 8.12 5.48 -14.97
C HIS A 192 8.08 5.32 -13.46
N LEU A 193 8.51 4.14 -13.00
CA LEU A 193 8.88 3.89 -11.62
C LEU A 193 10.02 4.83 -11.19
N SER A 194 10.32 4.87 -9.90
CA SER A 194 11.38 5.73 -9.35
C SER A 194 12.76 5.44 -9.97
N ASP A 195 13.08 4.17 -10.28
CA ASP A 195 14.32 3.78 -10.95
C ASP A 195 14.37 4.07 -12.46
N GLY A 196 13.26 4.50 -13.05
CA GLY A 196 13.13 4.78 -14.48
C GLY A 196 12.60 3.64 -15.32
N THR A 197 12.28 2.50 -14.76
CA THR A 197 11.59 1.41 -15.46
C THR A 197 10.19 1.86 -15.89
N PRO A 198 9.77 1.67 -17.15
CA PRO A 198 8.39 1.90 -17.57
C PRO A 198 7.41 1.06 -16.74
N ILE A 199 6.30 1.66 -16.25
CA ILE A 199 5.34 0.93 -15.42
C ILE A 199 4.78 -0.31 -16.13
N SER A 200 4.53 -0.23 -17.44
CA SER A 200 4.05 -1.38 -18.22
C SER A 200 5.03 -2.56 -18.24
N GLU A 201 6.35 -2.28 -18.18
CA GLU A 201 7.38 -3.33 -18.08
C GLU A 201 7.38 -3.96 -16.69
N ALA A 202 7.31 -3.17 -15.63
CA ALA A 202 7.23 -3.66 -14.25
C ALA A 202 5.96 -4.50 -14.02
N VAL A 203 4.81 -4.06 -14.55
CA VAL A 203 3.57 -4.82 -14.51
C VAL A 203 3.71 -6.17 -15.21
N ARG A 204 4.29 -6.22 -16.42
CA ARG A 204 4.54 -7.51 -17.10
C ARG A 204 5.46 -8.41 -16.29
N ALA A 205 6.49 -7.84 -15.67
CA ALA A 205 7.45 -8.62 -14.88
C ALA A 205 6.76 -9.29 -13.68
N VAL A 206 5.98 -8.55 -12.90
CA VAL A 206 5.33 -9.08 -11.69
C VAL A 206 4.14 -9.99 -12.00
N THR A 207 3.42 -9.75 -13.09
CA THR A 207 2.24 -10.55 -13.44
C THR A 207 2.55 -11.81 -14.24
N ARG A 208 3.79 -11.97 -14.72
CA ARG A 208 4.24 -13.09 -15.57
C ARG A 208 3.90 -14.47 -15.03
N THR A 209 3.93 -14.63 -13.71
CA THR A 209 3.67 -15.91 -13.04
C THR A 209 2.19 -16.20 -12.80
N GLY A 210 1.29 -15.23 -13.04
CA GLY A 210 -0.15 -15.36 -12.79
C GLY A 210 -0.51 -15.49 -11.30
N ARG A 211 0.31 -14.96 -10.40
CA ARG A 211 0.12 -15.03 -8.94
C ARG A 211 -0.39 -13.76 -8.29
N VAL A 212 -0.51 -12.69 -9.04
CA VAL A 212 -0.96 -11.39 -8.56
C VAL A 212 -2.44 -11.22 -8.88
N THR A 213 -3.24 -10.79 -7.91
CA THR A 213 -4.70 -10.55 -8.04
C THR A 213 -5.00 -9.18 -8.63
N ALA A 214 -4.21 -8.16 -8.25
CA ALA A 214 -4.36 -6.79 -8.75
C ALA A 214 -3.00 -6.07 -8.79
N VAL A 215 -2.87 -5.05 -9.63
CA VAL A 215 -1.63 -4.24 -9.74
C VAL A 215 -1.98 -2.77 -9.84
N GLY A 216 -1.03 -1.89 -9.51
CA GLY A 216 -1.32 -0.46 -9.66
C GLY A 216 -0.23 0.45 -9.11
N VAL A 217 -0.66 1.60 -8.58
CA VAL A 217 0.24 2.64 -8.10
C VAL A 217 -0.14 3.09 -6.69
N ASN A 218 0.86 3.38 -5.88
CA ASN A 218 0.68 4.02 -4.59
C ASN A 218 1.81 4.99 -4.27
N CYS A 219 1.62 5.80 -3.24
CA CYS A 219 2.61 6.79 -2.77
C CYS A 219 3.21 7.65 -3.90
N THR A 220 2.44 7.84 -4.96
CA THR A 220 2.74 8.62 -6.16
C THR A 220 1.82 9.84 -6.17
N PRO A 221 2.26 11.03 -6.62
CA PRO A 221 1.39 12.19 -6.70
C PRO A 221 0.17 11.95 -7.61
N PRO A 222 -1.05 12.38 -7.19
CA PRO A 222 -2.30 12.00 -7.85
C PRO A 222 -2.41 12.47 -9.32
N GLN A 223 -1.70 13.53 -9.72
CA GLN A 223 -1.69 14.03 -11.09
C GLN A 223 -1.05 13.06 -12.10
N HIS A 224 -0.21 12.12 -11.67
CA HIS A 224 0.43 11.12 -12.53
C HIS A 224 -0.39 9.84 -12.68
N VAL A 225 -1.39 9.62 -11.80
CA VAL A 225 -2.09 8.34 -11.66
C VAL A 225 -2.79 7.92 -12.94
N GLU A 226 -3.55 8.82 -13.59
CA GLU A 226 -4.35 8.48 -14.77
C GLU A 226 -3.47 7.96 -15.92
N SER A 227 -2.36 8.64 -16.21
CA SER A 227 -1.41 8.22 -17.24
C SER A 227 -0.74 6.89 -16.89
N LEU A 228 -0.35 6.71 -15.65
CA LEU A 228 0.26 5.46 -15.16
C LEU A 228 -0.71 4.28 -15.26
N LEU A 229 -2.00 4.48 -14.93
CA LEU A 229 -3.02 3.44 -15.10
C LEU A 229 -3.24 3.08 -16.57
N ALA A 230 -3.26 4.07 -17.46
CA ALA A 230 -3.37 3.84 -18.90
C ALA A 230 -2.21 2.99 -19.41
N ASP A 231 -0.96 3.29 -19.00
CA ASP A 231 0.20 2.50 -19.37
C ASP A 231 0.18 1.08 -18.75
N ALA A 232 -0.19 0.96 -17.48
CA ALA A 232 -0.34 -0.33 -16.80
C ALA A 232 -1.36 -1.22 -17.53
N ARG A 233 -2.49 -0.65 -17.98
CA ARG A 233 -3.54 -1.36 -18.72
C ARG A 233 -3.04 -1.95 -20.04
N THR A 234 -2.01 -1.39 -20.68
CA THR A 234 -1.38 -2.00 -21.86
C THR A 234 -0.67 -3.34 -21.59
N ALA A 235 -0.44 -3.63 -20.33
CA ALA A 235 0.35 -4.79 -19.89
C ALA A 235 -0.48 -5.87 -19.18
N THR A 236 -1.71 -5.56 -18.74
CA THR A 236 -2.56 -6.49 -17.98
C THR A 236 -4.03 -6.15 -18.04
N ASP A 237 -4.89 -7.17 -17.92
CA ASP A 237 -6.34 -7.05 -17.73
C ASP A 237 -6.76 -7.18 -16.24
N LEU A 238 -5.81 -7.36 -15.32
CA LEU A 238 -6.10 -7.43 -13.89
C LEU A 238 -6.74 -6.15 -13.37
N PRO A 239 -7.55 -6.21 -12.31
CA PRO A 239 -8.03 -5.02 -11.59
C PRO A 239 -6.87 -4.10 -11.20
N LEU A 240 -7.08 -2.77 -11.31
CA LEU A 240 -6.06 -1.81 -10.94
C LEU A 240 -6.28 -1.28 -9.52
N VAL A 241 -5.18 -0.99 -8.83
CA VAL A 241 -5.11 -0.49 -7.45
C VAL A 241 -4.54 0.91 -7.43
N VAL A 242 -5.20 1.84 -6.72
CA VAL A 242 -4.79 3.25 -6.62
C VAL A 242 -4.90 3.75 -5.19
N TYR A 243 -3.78 4.14 -4.59
CA TYR A 243 -3.75 4.87 -3.32
C TYR A 243 -2.56 5.86 -3.31
N PRO A 244 -2.76 7.02 -3.95
CA PRO A 244 -1.72 8.02 -4.09
C PRO A 244 -1.47 8.75 -2.78
N ASN A 245 -0.36 9.46 -2.70
CA ASN A 245 -0.12 10.43 -1.65
C ASN A 245 -0.88 11.74 -1.91
N TRP A 246 -0.77 12.71 -1.00
CA TRP A 246 -1.44 14.00 -1.14
C TRP A 246 -0.87 14.91 -2.24
N GLY A 247 0.23 14.52 -2.92
CA GLY A 247 0.84 15.30 -3.99
C GLY A 247 1.43 16.65 -3.53
N ARG A 248 1.68 16.86 -2.24
CA ARG A 248 2.35 18.07 -1.77
C ARG A 248 3.76 18.15 -2.30
N ILE A 249 4.19 19.37 -2.57
CA ILE A 249 5.54 19.67 -3.03
C ILE A 249 6.42 19.93 -1.81
N TRP A 250 7.50 19.20 -1.69
CA TRP A 250 8.53 19.41 -0.68
C TRP A 250 9.54 20.47 -1.17
N ASP A 251 9.75 21.53 -0.39
CA ASP A 251 10.80 22.50 -0.64
C ASP A 251 12.09 22.06 0.08
N GLY A 252 13.04 21.53 -0.67
CA GLY A 252 14.33 21.11 -0.13
C GLY A 252 15.23 22.23 0.36
N ALA A 253 14.91 23.51 0.06
CA ALA A 253 15.66 24.65 0.54
C ALA A 253 15.21 25.12 1.93
N THR A 254 13.91 25.04 2.20
CA THR A 254 13.32 25.43 3.49
C THR A 254 13.09 24.22 4.41
N TYR A 255 13.16 23.00 3.89
CA TYR A 255 12.78 21.77 4.59
C TYR A 255 11.32 21.79 5.07
N GLU A 256 10.43 22.32 4.24
CA GLU A 256 9.01 22.43 4.54
C GLU A 256 8.15 21.97 3.34
N TRP A 257 6.92 21.54 3.62
CA TRP A 257 5.92 21.31 2.58
C TRP A 257 5.34 22.65 2.14
N ILE A 258 5.29 22.89 0.81
CA ILE A 258 4.72 24.13 0.26
C ILE A 258 3.22 24.15 0.56
N GLU A 259 2.78 25.18 1.32
CA GLU A 259 1.36 25.37 1.63
C GLU A 259 0.51 25.54 0.36
N GLY A 260 -0.72 25.03 0.40
CA GLY A 260 -1.67 25.12 -0.70
C GLY A 260 -1.37 24.19 -1.89
N THR A 261 -0.34 23.33 -1.76
CA THR A 261 -0.10 22.23 -2.71
C THR A 261 -0.72 20.93 -2.21
N GLY A 262 -1.06 20.03 -3.15
CA GLY A 262 -1.62 18.73 -2.84
C GLY A 262 -3.11 18.71 -2.55
N VAL A 263 -3.63 17.51 -2.29
CA VAL A 263 -5.03 17.23 -2.00
C VAL A 263 -5.14 16.40 -0.72
N VAL A 264 -6.11 16.67 0.12
CA VAL A 264 -6.45 15.85 1.30
C VAL A 264 -7.70 15.00 1.06
N GLU A 265 -8.47 15.35 0.04
CA GLU A 265 -9.63 14.63 -0.48
C GLU A 265 -9.55 14.61 -2.01
N PHE A 266 -9.90 13.49 -2.63
CA PHE A 266 -9.85 13.37 -4.08
C PHE A 266 -11.14 13.93 -4.71
N PRO A 267 -11.04 14.85 -5.71
CA PRO A 267 -12.18 15.32 -6.48
C PRO A 267 -12.93 14.16 -7.16
N THR A 268 -14.24 14.29 -7.32
CA THR A 268 -15.09 13.24 -7.93
C THR A 268 -14.66 12.89 -9.35
N ASP A 269 -14.30 13.88 -10.15
CA ASP A 269 -13.82 13.69 -11.53
C ASP A 269 -12.51 12.90 -11.60
N MET A 270 -11.63 13.09 -10.63
CA MET A 270 -10.40 12.29 -10.48
C MET A 270 -10.72 10.84 -10.16
N LEU A 271 -11.62 10.58 -9.20
CA LEU A 271 -12.08 9.23 -8.85
C LEU A 271 -12.78 8.54 -10.04
N ASP A 272 -13.58 9.27 -10.79
CA ASP A 272 -14.24 8.79 -12.00
C ASP A 272 -13.21 8.41 -13.08
N GLY A 273 -12.19 9.25 -13.30
CA GLY A 273 -11.11 8.98 -14.26
C GLY A 273 -10.33 7.71 -13.89
N TRP A 274 -9.98 7.51 -12.62
CA TRP A 274 -9.31 6.29 -12.18
C TRP A 274 -10.17 5.04 -12.35
N TYR A 275 -11.45 5.13 -12.00
CA TYR A 275 -12.39 4.03 -12.19
C TYR A 275 -12.54 3.65 -13.67
N ASP A 276 -12.68 4.64 -14.55
CA ASP A 276 -12.83 4.44 -16.00
C ASP A 276 -11.55 3.87 -16.62
N ALA A 277 -10.37 4.22 -16.07
CA ALA A 277 -9.08 3.60 -16.40
C ALA A 277 -8.96 2.15 -15.89
N GLY A 278 -9.88 1.66 -15.06
CA GLY A 278 -9.92 0.28 -14.58
C GLY A 278 -9.54 0.08 -13.12
N ALA A 279 -9.43 1.14 -12.31
CA ALA A 279 -9.25 0.99 -10.87
C ALA A 279 -10.49 0.34 -10.23
N ARG A 280 -10.25 -0.65 -9.40
CA ARG A 280 -11.27 -1.36 -8.60
C ARG A 280 -10.93 -1.33 -7.11
N VAL A 281 -9.74 -0.92 -6.76
CA VAL A 281 -9.25 -0.73 -5.40
C VAL A 281 -8.74 0.70 -5.29
N ILE A 282 -9.38 1.52 -4.44
CA ILE A 282 -9.09 2.95 -4.35
C ILE A 282 -9.00 3.37 -2.88
N GLY A 283 -7.95 4.09 -2.53
CA GLY A 283 -7.74 4.66 -1.21
C GLY A 283 -6.69 5.75 -1.21
N GLY A 284 -5.99 5.93 -0.08
CA GLY A 284 -4.97 6.95 0.09
C GLY A 284 -3.66 6.42 0.67
N CYS A 285 -2.59 7.18 0.50
CA CYS A 285 -1.30 6.97 1.12
C CYS A 285 -0.94 8.20 1.99
N CYS A 286 0.32 8.58 2.07
CA CYS A 286 0.80 9.70 2.89
C CYS A 286 -0.03 10.98 2.69
N GLY A 287 -0.44 11.57 3.79
CA GLY A 287 -1.23 12.81 3.84
C GLY A 287 -2.74 12.65 3.60
N ILE A 288 -3.23 11.44 3.29
CA ILE A 288 -4.66 11.15 3.15
C ILE A 288 -5.16 10.52 4.45
N GLY A 289 -5.90 11.30 5.23
CA GLY A 289 -6.51 10.88 6.49
C GLY A 289 -7.93 10.29 6.32
N PRO A 290 -8.60 9.93 7.42
CA PRO A 290 -9.96 9.39 7.42
C PRO A 290 -10.99 10.23 6.65
N PRO A 291 -10.96 11.59 6.66
CA PRO A 291 -11.86 12.39 5.84
C PRO A 291 -11.75 12.10 4.33
N GLY A 292 -10.51 11.96 3.82
CA GLY A 292 -10.29 11.60 2.41
C GLY A 292 -10.87 10.23 2.06
N ILE A 293 -10.74 9.24 2.95
CA ILE A 293 -11.31 7.90 2.77
C ILE A 293 -12.84 7.92 2.86
N ALA A 294 -13.41 8.74 3.73
CA ALA A 294 -14.85 8.96 3.78
C ALA A 294 -15.39 9.53 2.46
N GLY A 295 -14.63 10.44 1.81
CA GLY A 295 -14.94 10.96 0.48
C GLY A 295 -14.98 9.86 -0.59
N VAL A 296 -13.97 8.97 -0.63
CA VAL A 296 -13.94 7.81 -1.54
C VAL A 296 -15.12 6.86 -1.29
N SER A 297 -15.43 6.58 -0.02
CA SER A 297 -16.56 5.73 0.35
C SER A 297 -17.91 6.34 -0.07
N ALA A 298 -18.11 7.64 0.12
CA ALA A 298 -19.30 8.36 -0.30
C ALA A 298 -19.46 8.37 -1.83
N TRP A 299 -18.37 8.61 -2.57
CA TRP A 299 -18.35 8.54 -4.03
C TRP A 299 -18.76 7.14 -4.53
N ARG A 300 -18.21 6.07 -3.97
CA ARG A 300 -18.60 4.69 -4.27
C ARG A 300 -20.09 4.46 -4.05
N ALA A 301 -20.63 4.90 -2.92
CA ALA A 301 -22.05 4.73 -2.58
C ALA A 301 -22.97 5.46 -3.58
N ALA A 302 -22.58 6.66 -4.04
CA ALA A 302 -23.34 7.40 -5.06
C ALA A 302 -23.38 6.66 -6.40
N ARG A 303 -22.26 6.05 -6.84
CA ARG A 303 -22.21 5.25 -8.08
C ARG A 303 -23.11 4.02 -8.03
N ARG A 304 -23.15 3.31 -6.89
CA ARG A 304 -24.07 2.17 -6.68
C ARG A 304 -25.53 2.57 -6.84
N SER A 305 -25.90 3.72 -6.28
CA SER A 305 -27.29 4.21 -6.36
C SER A 305 -27.70 4.53 -7.81
N VAL A 306 -26.81 5.09 -8.61
CA VAL A 306 -27.03 5.36 -10.04
C VAL A 306 -27.17 4.07 -10.86
N ALA A 307 -26.32 3.07 -10.60
CA ALA A 307 -26.37 1.78 -11.29
C ALA A 307 -27.70 1.03 -10.99
N ALA A 308 -28.16 1.06 -9.73
CA ALA A 308 -29.42 0.42 -9.30
C ALA A 308 -30.69 1.09 -9.87
N THR A 309 -30.61 2.37 -10.26
CA THR A 309 -31.75 3.08 -10.88
C THR A 309 -31.83 2.93 -12.40
N ASN A 310 -30.76 2.47 -13.05
CA ASN A 310 -30.66 2.32 -14.50
C ASN A 310 -30.73 0.86 -15.01
N GLY A 311 -30.80 -0.13 -14.09
CA GLY A 311 -30.97 -1.56 -14.37
C GLY A 311 -32.32 -2.07 -13.94
#